data_929a23be9f966460f5bd4a21b562dfa0
#
_entry.id   929a23be9f966460f5bd4a21b562dfa0
#
_cell.length_a   1.000
_cell.length_b   1.000
_cell.length_c   1.000
_cell.angle_alpha   90.00
_cell.angle_beta   90.00
_cell.angle_gamma   90.00
#
_symmetry.space_group_name_H-M   'P 1'
#
loop_
_entity.id
_entity.type
_entity.pdbx_description
1 polymer ?
#
loop_
_entity_poly.entity_id
_entity_poly.type
_entity_poly.pdbx_seq_one_letter_code
_entity_poly.pdbx_strand_id
1 'polypeptide(L)'
;MSTQNMLCSKSHEYVYDENENYVIGLTDYAIEQLGDIVFVELPEVGTSFAKGDIFGTIESVKAASEIYMPIAGEVVEINEQLIEKPELLNENPFDEMWLIKISSNSFNEDSKDLIEYSTYKEEVE
;
A
#
# COMPACT_ATOMS: atom_id res chain seq x y z
N MET A 1 -14.67 -3.70 1.57
CA MET A 1 -13.86 -2.71 2.31
C MET A 1 -14.24 -1.30 1.87
N SER A 2 -14.26 -0.38 2.81
CA SER A 2 -14.61 1.01 2.53
C SER A 2 -13.37 1.86 2.30
N THR A 3 -13.43 2.77 1.31
CA THR A 3 -12.35 3.73 1.07
C THR A 3 -12.53 5.02 1.87
N GLN A 4 -13.55 5.07 2.72
CA GLN A 4 -13.94 6.29 3.41
C GLN A 4 -12.87 6.91 4.29
N ASN A 5 -12.08 6.08 4.99
CA ASN A 5 -11.02 6.57 5.87
C ASN A 5 -9.62 6.35 5.28
N MET A 6 -9.57 6.06 4.00
CA MET A 6 -8.31 5.77 3.33
C MET A 6 -7.60 7.06 2.94
N LEU A 7 -6.32 7.15 3.28
CA LEU A 7 -5.45 8.26 2.88
C LEU A 7 -4.46 7.76 1.85
N CYS A 8 -4.07 8.63 0.92
CA CYS A 8 -3.20 8.25 -0.19
C CYS A 8 -1.98 9.15 -0.28
N SER A 9 -0.86 8.56 -0.67
CA SER A 9 0.38 9.28 -0.89
C SER A 9 0.53 9.67 -2.36
N LYS A 10 1.52 10.54 -2.65
CA LYS A 10 1.81 10.96 -4.02
C LYS A 10 2.36 9.82 -4.87
N SER A 11 2.94 8.80 -4.25
CA SER A 11 3.43 7.62 -4.95
C SER A 11 2.40 6.51 -5.04
N HIS A 12 1.14 6.83 -4.71
CA HIS A 12 -0.02 5.95 -4.95
C HIS A 12 -0.13 4.77 -4.00
N GLU A 13 0.37 4.91 -2.77
CA GLU A 13 0.08 3.96 -1.71
C GLU A 13 -1.07 4.49 -0.87
N TYR A 14 -1.89 3.58 -0.36
CA TYR A 14 -2.94 3.97 0.57
C TYR A 14 -2.61 3.46 1.98
N VAL A 15 -3.20 4.11 2.98
CA VAL A 15 -3.12 3.66 4.37
C VAL A 15 -4.46 3.96 5.05
N TYR A 16 -4.92 3.03 5.89
CA TYR A 16 -6.07 3.28 6.74
C TYR A 16 -5.87 2.53 8.05
N ASP A 17 -6.53 3.00 9.13
CA ASP A 17 -6.37 2.31 10.40
C ASP A 17 -7.38 1.17 10.49
N GLU A 18 -6.94 0.10 11.19
CA GLU A 18 -7.76 -1.09 11.40
C GLU A 18 -7.37 -1.64 12.77
N ASN A 19 -8.24 -1.46 13.75
CA ASN A 19 -7.97 -1.91 15.13
C ASN A 19 -6.63 -1.40 15.59
N GLU A 20 -5.99 -0.93 16.04
CA GLU A 20 -4.69 -0.44 16.51
C GLU A 20 -3.53 -0.54 15.53
N ASN A 21 -3.78 -1.15 14.36
CA ASN A 21 -2.76 -1.24 13.31
C ASN A 21 -3.17 -0.45 12.08
N TYR A 22 -2.27 -0.35 11.12
CA TYR A 22 -2.51 0.37 9.87
C TYR A 22 -2.28 -0.56 8.69
N VAL A 23 -3.19 -0.50 7.72
CA VAL A 23 -3.14 -1.34 6.52
C VAL A 23 -2.61 -0.50 5.37
N ILE A 24 -1.63 -1.02 4.66
CA ILE A 24 -0.98 -0.32 3.54
C ILE A 24 -1.06 -1.17 2.28
N GLY A 25 -1.35 -0.52 1.16
CA GLY A 25 -1.38 -1.18 -0.12
C GLY A 25 -1.26 -0.17 -1.25
N LEU A 26 -1.43 -0.65 -2.49
CA LEU A 26 -1.43 0.20 -3.67
C LEU A 26 -2.85 0.59 -4.05
N THR A 27 -3.01 1.80 -4.55
CA THR A 27 -4.32 2.28 -5.00
C THR A 27 -4.74 1.55 -6.27
N ASP A 28 -6.02 1.58 -6.58
CA ASP A 28 -6.55 1.03 -7.83
C ASP A 28 -5.92 1.71 -9.04
N TYR A 29 -5.67 3.02 -8.95
CA TYR A 29 -5.00 3.77 -10.01
C TYR A 29 -3.59 3.20 -10.28
N ALA A 30 -2.82 2.95 -9.22
CA ALA A 30 -1.46 2.41 -9.36
C ALA A 30 -1.47 1.04 -10.04
N ILE A 31 -2.39 0.17 -9.62
CA ILE A 31 -2.51 -1.17 -10.20
C ILE A 31 -2.88 -1.08 -11.68
N GLU A 32 -3.81 -0.19 -12.02
CA GLU A 32 -4.22 0.01 -13.40
C GLU A 32 -3.06 0.49 -14.28
N GLN A 33 -2.26 1.43 -13.76
CA GLN A 33 -1.09 1.93 -14.48
C GLN A 33 -0.02 0.86 -14.70
N LEU A 34 0.14 -0.04 -13.73
CA LEU A 34 1.13 -1.11 -13.84
C LEU A 34 0.70 -2.20 -14.82
N GLY A 35 -0.60 -2.47 -14.91
CA GLY A 35 -1.10 -3.55 -15.75
C GLY A 35 -1.00 -4.89 -15.03
N ASP A 36 -0.81 -5.96 -15.79
CA ASP A 36 -0.81 -7.32 -15.23
C ASP A 36 0.38 -7.53 -14.28
N ILE A 37 0.09 -7.81 -13.02
CA ILE A 37 1.09 -8.01 -11.99
C ILE A 37 1.60 -9.45 -12.05
N VAL A 38 2.92 -9.60 -12.06
CA VAL A 38 3.55 -10.92 -12.18
C VAL A 38 4.43 -11.28 -10.99
N PHE A 39 4.80 -10.30 -10.15
CA PHE A 39 5.66 -10.58 -9.00
C PHE A 39 5.44 -9.52 -7.92
N VAL A 40 5.39 -9.98 -6.67
CA VAL A 40 5.25 -9.10 -5.50
C VAL A 40 6.32 -9.50 -4.48
N GLU A 41 7.16 -8.56 -4.07
CA GLU A 41 8.15 -8.77 -3.03
C GLU A 41 7.77 -7.93 -1.81
N LEU A 42 7.64 -8.58 -0.66
CA LEU A 42 7.24 -7.94 0.59
C LEU A 42 8.32 -8.15 1.67
N PRO A 43 8.37 -7.26 2.69
CA PRO A 43 9.38 -7.39 3.74
C PRO A 43 8.99 -8.49 4.73
N GLU A 44 9.92 -8.78 5.63
CA GLU A 44 9.66 -9.73 6.72
C GLU A 44 8.94 -9.02 7.86
N VAL A 45 8.07 -9.77 8.54
CA VAL A 45 7.44 -9.29 9.77
C VAL A 45 8.52 -8.93 10.79
N GLY A 46 8.35 -7.82 11.47
CA GLY A 46 9.33 -7.31 12.43
C GLY A 46 10.27 -6.26 11.88
N THR A 47 10.24 -6.02 10.57
CA THR A 47 11.07 -4.99 9.94
C THR A 47 10.46 -3.62 10.19
N SER A 48 11.30 -2.65 10.57
CA SER A 48 10.86 -1.27 10.81
C SER A 48 11.31 -0.38 9.64
N PHE A 49 10.43 0.54 9.25
CA PHE A 49 10.68 1.47 8.16
C PHE A 49 10.35 2.90 8.57
N ALA A 50 11.08 3.84 8.03
CA ALA A 50 10.74 5.25 8.16
C ALA A 50 9.79 5.64 7.03
N LYS A 51 9.09 6.75 7.19
CA LYS A 51 8.25 7.29 6.12
C LYS A 51 9.12 7.54 4.89
N GLY A 52 8.65 7.08 3.73
CA GLY A 52 9.36 7.25 2.48
C GLY A 52 10.35 6.15 2.15
N ASP A 53 10.61 5.24 3.09
CA ASP A 53 11.48 4.10 2.80
C ASP A 53 10.79 3.14 1.83
N ILE A 54 11.59 2.44 1.04
CA ILE A 54 11.08 1.41 0.15
C ILE A 54 10.86 0.14 0.97
N PHE A 55 9.63 -0.40 0.95
CA PHE A 55 9.35 -1.61 1.71
C PHE A 55 9.11 -2.83 0.83
N GLY A 56 8.96 -2.64 -0.47
CA GLY A 56 8.72 -3.77 -1.36
C GLY A 56 8.82 -3.36 -2.81
N THR A 57 8.59 -4.35 -3.69
CA THR A 57 8.64 -4.14 -5.13
C THR A 57 7.50 -4.90 -5.77
N ILE A 58 6.88 -4.29 -6.78
CA ILE A 58 5.85 -4.93 -7.60
C ILE A 58 6.36 -4.96 -9.02
N GLU A 59 6.32 -6.13 -9.65
CA GLU A 59 6.67 -6.23 -11.06
C GLU A 59 5.45 -6.59 -11.88
N SER A 60 5.30 -5.90 -13.00
CA SER A 60 4.25 -6.18 -13.97
C SER A 60 4.90 -6.60 -15.29
N VAL A 61 4.07 -6.95 -16.25
CA VAL A 61 4.57 -7.29 -17.59
C VAL A 61 5.24 -6.09 -18.28
N LYS A 62 4.97 -4.88 -17.81
CA LYS A 62 5.54 -3.66 -18.39
C LYS A 62 6.77 -3.15 -17.68
N ALA A 63 6.80 -3.23 -16.34
CA ALA A 63 7.84 -2.56 -15.55
C ALA A 63 7.89 -3.07 -14.12
N ALA A 64 8.95 -2.68 -13.41
CA ALA A 64 9.06 -2.89 -11.97
C ALA A 64 8.83 -1.55 -11.28
N SER A 65 8.18 -1.57 -10.11
CA SER A 65 7.89 -0.38 -9.34
C SER A 65 8.21 -0.61 -7.88
N GLU A 66 8.90 0.35 -7.27
CA GLU A 66 9.19 0.29 -5.84
C GLU A 66 8.00 0.85 -5.07
N ILE A 67 7.78 0.34 -3.87
CA ILE A 67 6.66 0.76 -3.03
C ILE A 67 7.21 1.43 -1.78
N TYR A 68 6.70 2.63 -1.49
CA TYR A 68 7.20 3.48 -0.41
C TYR A 68 6.25 3.50 0.77
N MET A 69 6.82 3.63 1.96
CA MET A 69 6.03 3.74 3.19
C MET A 69 5.32 5.09 3.26
N PRO A 70 3.98 5.11 3.30
CA PRO A 70 3.26 6.38 3.47
C PRO A 70 3.40 6.95 4.89
N ILE A 71 3.64 6.08 5.86
CA ILE A 71 3.92 6.46 7.24
C ILE A 71 4.99 5.51 7.79
N ALA A 72 5.66 5.91 8.87
CA ALA A 72 6.66 5.05 9.52
C ALA A 72 5.98 3.98 10.36
N GLY A 73 6.62 2.84 10.53
CA GLY A 73 6.10 1.79 11.39
C GLY A 73 6.85 0.48 11.26
N GLU A 74 6.40 -0.49 12.05
CA GLU A 74 6.98 -1.83 12.05
C GLU A 74 5.98 -2.82 11.45
N VAL A 75 6.45 -3.66 10.55
CA VAL A 75 5.59 -4.65 9.88
C VAL A 75 5.14 -5.71 10.87
N VAL A 76 3.82 -5.87 11.02
CA VAL A 76 3.25 -6.88 11.90
C VAL A 76 2.59 -8.01 11.13
N GLU A 77 2.27 -7.78 9.86
CA GLU A 77 1.65 -8.82 9.01
C GLU A 77 1.92 -8.49 7.54
N ILE A 78 2.10 -9.52 6.72
CA ILE A 78 2.21 -9.36 5.27
C ILE A 78 1.16 -10.24 4.59
N ASN A 79 0.75 -9.86 3.39
CA ASN A 79 -0.27 -10.61 2.65
C ASN A 79 0.42 -11.66 1.78
N GLU A 80 0.61 -12.84 2.35
CA GLU A 80 1.31 -13.93 1.69
C GLU A 80 0.62 -14.43 0.42
N GLN A 81 -0.70 -14.24 0.31
CA GLN A 81 -1.43 -14.62 -0.89
C GLN A 81 -0.90 -13.91 -2.13
N LEU A 82 -0.47 -12.65 -1.97
CA LEU A 82 0.04 -11.87 -3.09
C LEU A 82 1.42 -12.34 -3.55
N ILE A 83 2.19 -12.94 -2.63
CA ILE A 83 3.49 -13.51 -3.00
C ILE A 83 3.25 -14.76 -3.84
N GLU A 84 2.30 -15.58 -3.45
CA GLU A 84 1.96 -16.82 -4.17
C GLU A 84 1.22 -16.56 -5.47
N LYS A 85 0.29 -15.58 -5.46
CA LYS A 85 -0.55 -15.27 -6.61
C LYS A 85 -0.60 -13.76 -6.83
N PRO A 86 0.46 -13.19 -7.40
CA PRO A 86 0.53 -11.74 -7.61
C PRO A 86 -0.62 -11.17 -8.42
N GLU A 87 -1.18 -11.95 -9.34
CA GLU A 87 -2.27 -11.53 -10.21
C GLU A 87 -3.55 -11.18 -9.46
N LEU A 88 -3.65 -11.56 -8.18
CA LEU A 88 -4.81 -11.20 -7.37
C LEU A 88 -4.92 -9.68 -7.19
N LEU A 89 -3.81 -8.96 -7.25
CA LEU A 89 -3.83 -7.50 -7.17
C LEU A 89 -4.66 -6.87 -8.28
N ASN A 90 -4.69 -7.50 -9.45
CA ASN A 90 -5.46 -6.98 -10.59
C ASN A 90 -6.95 -7.18 -10.43
N GLU A 91 -7.38 -8.10 -9.57
CA GLU A 91 -8.79 -8.43 -9.44
C GLU A 91 -9.55 -7.48 -8.53
N ASN A 92 -8.97 -7.15 -7.38
CA ASN A 92 -9.64 -6.26 -6.44
C ASN A 92 -8.62 -5.58 -5.52
N PRO A 93 -8.06 -4.44 -5.95
CA PRO A 93 -6.93 -3.83 -5.23
C PRO A 93 -7.23 -3.37 -3.79
N PHE A 94 -8.49 -3.17 -3.42
CA PHE A 94 -8.81 -2.71 -2.08
C PHE A 94 -9.31 -3.81 -1.16
N ASP A 95 -9.96 -4.83 -1.69
CA ASP A 95 -10.60 -5.85 -0.88
C ASP A 95 -9.68 -7.06 -0.75
N GLU A 96 -9.16 -7.27 0.45
CA GLU A 96 -8.24 -8.36 0.75
C GLU A 96 -6.91 -8.31 0.02
N MET A 97 -6.66 -7.27 -0.78
CA MET A 97 -5.43 -7.12 -1.55
C MET A 97 -4.49 -6.09 -0.95
N TRP A 98 -4.54 -5.93 0.36
CA TRP A 98 -3.57 -5.12 1.09
C TRP A 98 -2.19 -5.79 1.00
N LEU A 99 -1.13 -4.99 1.14
CA LEU A 99 0.25 -5.49 1.05
C LEU A 99 0.82 -5.85 2.41
N ILE A 100 0.79 -4.89 3.34
CA ILE A 100 1.33 -5.09 4.68
C ILE A 100 0.42 -4.43 5.71
N LYS A 101 0.56 -4.88 6.96
CA LYS A 101 -0.04 -4.19 8.11
C LYS A 101 1.10 -3.81 9.03
N ILE A 102 1.02 -2.62 9.62
CA ILE A 102 2.08 -2.10 10.46
C ILE A 102 1.52 -1.58 11.77
N SER A 103 2.39 -1.53 12.79
CA SER A 103 2.13 -0.75 14.00
C SER A 103 2.86 0.57 13.83
N SER A 104 2.28 1.66 14.33
CA SER A 104 2.89 2.98 14.19
C SER A 104 2.48 3.89 15.33
N ASN A 105 3.43 4.72 15.80
CA ASN A 105 3.15 5.77 16.78
C ASN A 105 3.31 7.17 16.19
N SER A 106 3.53 7.28 14.90
CA SER A 106 3.74 8.57 14.23
C SER A 106 2.70 8.88 13.17
N PHE A 107 1.58 8.16 13.16
CA PHE A 107 0.54 8.33 12.15
C PHE A 107 0.06 9.79 12.03
N ASN A 108 -0.23 10.43 13.15
CA ASN A 108 -0.75 11.79 13.12
C ASN A 108 0.22 12.77 12.47
N GLU A 109 1.50 12.58 12.71
CA GLU A 109 2.52 13.44 12.13
C GLU A 109 2.77 13.08 10.66
N ASP A 110 2.95 11.80 10.40
CA ASP A 110 3.32 11.32 9.06
C ASP A 110 2.21 11.45 8.03
N SER A 111 0.96 11.43 8.48
CA SER A 111 -0.18 11.50 7.56
C SER A 111 -0.57 12.91 7.12
N LYS A 112 0.12 13.93 7.62
CA LYS A 112 -0.24 15.32 7.31
C LYS A 112 -0.18 15.68 5.83
N ASP A 113 0.69 15.05 5.08
CA ASP A 113 0.83 15.28 3.64
C ASP A 113 0.06 14.29 2.78
N LEU A 114 -0.67 13.38 3.42
CA LEU A 114 -1.51 12.44 2.70
C LEU A 114 -2.88 13.06 2.45
N ILE A 115 -3.54 12.61 1.39
CA ILE A 115 -4.85 13.14 1.03
C ILE A 115 -5.90 12.03 1.06
N GLU A 116 -7.14 12.42 1.30
CA GLU A 116 -8.24 11.47 1.32
C GLU A 116 -8.40 10.84 -0.06
N TYR A 117 -8.84 9.59 -0.08
CA TYR A 117 -9.00 8.85 -1.32
C TYR A 117 -9.88 9.57 -2.33
N SER A 118 -10.98 10.18 -1.89
CA SER A 118 -11.89 10.89 -2.79
C SER A 118 -11.19 12.05 -3.51
N THR A 119 -10.36 12.80 -2.79
CA THR A 119 -9.57 13.91 -3.36
C THR A 119 -8.51 13.35 -4.29
N TYR A 120 -7.85 12.27 -3.86
CA TYR A 120 -6.83 11.60 -4.66
C TYR A 120 -7.39 11.15 -6.01
N LYS A 121 -8.58 10.55 -6.03
CA LYS A 121 -9.20 10.09 -7.27
C LYS A 121 -9.46 11.24 -8.23
N GLU A 122 -9.86 12.39 -7.73
CA GLU A 122 -10.06 13.56 -8.57
C GLU A 122 -8.76 14.03 -9.22
N GLU A 123 -7.65 13.94 -8.49
CA GLU A 123 -6.36 14.39 -9.01
C GLU A 123 -5.78 13.47 -10.08
N VAL A 124 -6.03 12.16 -9.99
CA VAL A 124 -5.46 11.20 -10.95
C VAL A 124 -6.39 10.91 -12.12
N GLU A 125 -7.62 11.36 -12.06
CA GLU A 125 -8.55 11.28 -13.17
C GLU A 125 -8.52 12.57 -13.98
#